data_37a193a0575747abbb96739a718e05a3
#
_entry.id   37a193a0575747abbb96739a718e05a3
#
_cell.length_a   1.000
_cell.length_b   1.000
_cell.length_c   1.000
_cell.angle_alpha   90.00
_cell.angle_beta   90.00
_cell.angle_gamma   90.00
#
_symmetry.space_group_name_H-M   'P 1'
#
loop_
_entity.id
_entity.type
_entity.pdbx_description
1 polymer ?
#
loop_
_entity_poly.entity_id
_entity_poly.type
_entity_poly.pdbx_seq_one_letter_code
_entity_poly.pdbx_strand_id
1 'polypeptide(L)'
;MFRVIVLIFINTFFLCGLYAEISSEANNILKEIDNKNNEYHSGERLVRTSEAKDILNRIKNSNLSEEEKMYLSIECYTLWANVSIASGTFEEDYKILGDIYKNLKKDKVFKKGSSDIYGAYANFANSFTSLAFFNKKYPYSVIVDMYTYSRLALLKNKNNIRAKQVYGMWQIATLSFYNNAAYYSVMTSLNDTSSLPDYMIYRAYIYRSMAYMKVNETDKAFEELDNALKMYPKGFYGYLLKNSYDKGNDGFLSAEGSEF
;
A
#
# COMPACT_ATOMS: atom_id res chain seq x y z
N MET A 1 6.28 -30.12 40.47
CA MET A 1 5.10 -29.68 39.72
C MET A 1 4.93 -28.15 39.69
N PHE A 2 5.19 -27.42 40.76
CA PHE A 2 5.03 -25.94 40.83
C PHE A 2 6.02 -25.12 39.95
N ARG A 3 7.23 -25.62 39.68
CA ARG A 3 8.24 -24.89 38.87
C ARG A 3 7.97 -24.88 37.37
N VAL A 4 7.19 -25.82 36.85
CA VAL A 4 6.85 -25.90 35.41
C VAL A 4 5.70 -24.95 35.07
N ILE A 5 4.78 -24.73 36.02
CA ILE A 5 3.63 -23.83 35.83
C ILE A 5 4.08 -22.35 35.77
N VAL A 6 5.08 -21.96 36.59
CA VAL A 6 5.62 -20.58 36.59
C VAL A 6 6.37 -20.27 35.29
N LEU A 7 7.06 -21.24 34.69
CA LEU A 7 7.75 -21.04 33.40
C LEU A 7 6.79 -20.93 32.21
N ILE A 8 5.63 -21.58 32.25
CA ILE A 8 4.60 -21.46 31.21
C ILE A 8 3.90 -20.10 31.31
N PHE A 9 3.65 -19.59 32.52
CA PHE A 9 3.05 -18.25 32.70
C PHE A 9 3.99 -17.12 32.29
N ILE A 10 5.30 -17.24 32.53
CA ILE A 10 6.29 -16.24 32.11
C ILE A 10 6.45 -16.25 30.58
N ASN A 11 6.42 -17.42 29.91
CA ASN A 11 6.49 -17.51 28.46
C ASN A 11 5.20 -17.05 27.75
N THR A 12 4.01 -17.21 28.37
CA THR A 12 2.76 -16.67 27.78
C THR A 12 2.65 -15.16 27.94
N PHE A 13 3.24 -14.54 28.95
CA PHE A 13 3.29 -13.09 29.09
C PHE A 13 4.35 -12.43 28.16
N PHE A 14 5.41 -13.16 27.78
CA PHE A 14 6.40 -12.66 26.82
C PHE A 14 6.01 -12.88 25.36
N LEU A 15 5.01 -13.72 25.06
CA LEU A 15 4.48 -13.96 23.71
C LEU A 15 3.23 -13.12 23.37
N CYS A 16 2.62 -12.43 24.34
CA CYS A 16 1.80 -11.25 24.09
C CYS A 16 2.74 -10.08 23.81
N GLY A 17 3.54 -10.22 22.75
CA GLY A 17 4.44 -9.17 22.29
C GLY A 17 3.61 -7.93 21.96
N LEU A 18 3.87 -6.92 22.73
CA LEU A 18 3.63 -5.51 22.54
C LEU A 18 3.39 -5.11 21.07
N TYR A 19 2.18 -5.36 20.56
CA TYR A 19 1.57 -4.44 19.63
C TYR A 19 1.21 -3.24 20.51
N ALA A 20 2.02 -2.22 20.52
CA ALA A 20 1.61 -0.94 21.07
C ALA A 20 0.36 -0.56 20.28
N GLU A 21 -0.82 -0.66 20.91
CA GLU A 21 -2.03 -0.08 20.34
C GLU A 21 -1.71 1.39 20.07
N ILE A 22 -1.88 1.80 18.83
CA ILE A 22 -1.72 3.22 18.49
C ILE A 22 -2.70 4.03 19.33
N SER A 23 -2.31 5.20 19.77
CA SER A 23 -3.14 6.06 20.61
C SER A 23 -4.46 6.41 19.90
N SER A 24 -5.48 6.79 20.69
CA SER A 24 -6.78 7.22 20.14
C SER A 24 -6.61 8.40 19.18
N GLU A 25 -5.69 9.34 19.46
CA GLU A 25 -5.38 10.46 18.58
C GLU A 25 -4.76 9.96 17.25
N ALA A 26 -3.79 9.06 17.30
CA ALA A 26 -3.16 8.47 16.12
C ALA A 26 -4.19 7.70 15.28
N ASN A 27 -5.08 6.94 15.92
CA ASN A 27 -6.12 6.19 15.22
C ASN A 27 -7.13 7.11 14.51
N ASN A 28 -7.48 8.26 15.11
CA ASN A 28 -8.36 9.25 14.47
C ASN A 28 -7.69 9.87 13.22
N ILE A 29 -6.41 10.19 13.29
CA ILE A 29 -5.67 10.72 12.14
C ILE A 29 -5.54 9.64 11.04
N LEU A 30 -5.27 8.39 11.41
CA LEU A 30 -5.22 7.29 10.45
C LEU A 30 -6.55 7.09 9.72
N LYS A 31 -7.67 7.11 10.46
CA LYS A 31 -9.01 7.03 9.86
C LYS A 31 -9.28 8.19 8.89
N GLU A 32 -8.80 9.39 9.19
CA GLU A 32 -8.93 10.52 8.27
C GLU A 32 -8.11 10.29 7.00
N ILE A 33 -6.88 9.80 7.10
CA ILE A 33 -6.05 9.43 5.95
C ILE A 33 -6.74 8.34 5.11
N ASP A 34 -7.29 7.31 5.77
CA ASP A 34 -8.01 6.23 5.10
C ASP A 34 -9.27 6.75 4.39
N ASN A 35 -10.03 7.67 5.01
CA ASN A 35 -11.19 8.30 4.38
C ASN A 35 -10.80 9.12 3.14
N LYS A 36 -9.68 9.84 3.18
CA LYS A 36 -9.17 10.56 2.00
C LYS A 36 -8.71 9.61 0.89
N ASN A 37 -8.11 8.47 1.24
CA ASN A 37 -7.80 7.43 0.26
C ASN A 37 -9.09 6.84 -0.33
N ASN A 38 -10.15 6.61 0.47
CA ASN A 38 -11.45 6.15 -0.03
C ASN A 38 -12.04 7.17 -1.04
N GLU A 39 -12.07 8.47 -0.69
CA GLU A 39 -12.55 9.54 -1.59
C GLU A 39 -11.77 9.56 -2.91
N TYR A 40 -10.44 9.44 -2.85
CA TYR A 40 -9.57 9.39 -4.03
C TYR A 40 -9.85 8.16 -4.90
N HIS A 41 -9.84 6.96 -4.30
CA HIS A 41 -10.00 5.72 -5.04
C HIS A 41 -11.41 5.51 -5.60
N SER A 42 -12.44 6.03 -4.92
CA SER A 42 -13.82 5.95 -5.40
C SER A 42 -14.09 6.88 -6.59
N GLY A 43 -13.27 7.93 -6.77
CA GLY A 43 -13.48 8.95 -7.79
C GLY A 43 -14.69 9.85 -7.53
N GLU A 44 -15.26 9.82 -6.31
CA GLU A 44 -16.41 10.64 -5.95
C GLU A 44 -16.05 12.12 -5.78
N ARG A 45 -14.85 12.37 -5.29
CA ARG A 45 -14.32 13.71 -5.05
C ARG A 45 -12.85 13.81 -5.41
N LEU A 46 -12.47 14.95 -5.96
CA LEU A 46 -11.06 15.29 -6.14
C LEU A 46 -10.44 15.66 -4.78
N VAL A 47 -9.64 14.77 -4.24
CA VAL A 47 -8.79 15.05 -3.07
C VAL A 47 -7.55 15.82 -3.54
N ARG A 48 -7.24 16.95 -2.87
CA ARG A 48 -6.11 17.81 -3.24
C ARG A 48 -4.88 17.52 -2.41
N THR A 49 -3.72 17.78 -2.97
CA THR A 49 -2.43 17.64 -2.25
C THR A 49 -2.33 18.54 -1.02
N SER A 50 -3.01 19.70 -1.01
CA SER A 50 -3.11 20.56 0.17
C SER A 50 -3.72 19.85 1.38
N GLU A 51 -4.73 18.99 1.17
CA GLU A 51 -5.37 18.24 2.26
C GLU A 51 -4.38 17.25 2.92
N ALA A 52 -3.56 16.57 2.14
CA ALA A 52 -2.49 15.73 2.68
C ALA A 52 -1.44 16.55 3.44
N LYS A 53 -1.06 17.71 2.91
CA LYS A 53 -0.11 18.64 3.58
C LYS A 53 -0.66 19.18 4.91
N ASP A 54 -1.96 19.46 4.99
CA ASP A 54 -2.62 19.90 6.22
C ASP A 54 -2.63 18.80 7.29
N ILE A 55 -2.89 17.56 6.91
CA ILE A 55 -2.79 16.40 7.82
C ILE A 55 -1.35 16.25 8.33
N LEU A 56 -0.35 16.35 7.45
CA LEU A 56 1.08 16.29 7.83
C LEU A 56 1.45 17.37 8.83
N ASN A 57 0.96 18.59 8.64
CA ASN A 57 1.21 19.69 9.59
C ASN A 57 0.59 19.39 10.96
N ARG A 58 -0.59 18.80 11.03
CA ARG A 58 -1.21 18.39 12.30
C ARG A 58 -0.43 17.26 12.98
N ILE A 59 0.00 16.23 12.24
CA ILE A 59 0.85 15.15 12.75
C ILE A 59 2.11 15.73 13.38
N LYS A 60 2.80 16.65 12.68
CA LYS A 60 4.04 17.27 13.15
C LYS A 60 3.86 18.04 14.45
N ASN A 61 2.72 18.72 14.62
CA ASN A 61 2.41 19.57 15.77
C ASN A 61 1.63 18.83 16.88
N SER A 62 1.34 17.54 16.74
CA SER A 62 0.64 16.73 17.74
C SER A 62 1.55 16.30 18.88
N ASN A 63 0.93 15.78 19.96
CA ASN A 63 1.65 15.19 21.10
C ASN A 63 1.90 13.68 20.95
N LEU A 64 1.79 13.16 19.73
CA LEU A 64 2.03 11.75 19.42
C LEU A 64 3.49 11.36 19.66
N SER A 65 3.73 10.09 19.93
CA SER A 65 5.08 9.53 19.97
C SER A 65 5.79 9.68 18.62
N GLU A 66 7.11 9.70 18.62
CA GLU A 66 7.90 9.77 17.38
C GLU A 66 7.64 8.61 16.43
N GLU A 67 7.31 7.42 16.96
CA GLU A 67 6.95 6.24 16.18
C GLU A 67 5.59 6.44 15.49
N GLU A 68 4.58 6.92 16.22
CA GLU A 68 3.26 7.23 15.65
C GLU A 68 3.34 8.34 14.61
N LYS A 69 4.10 9.42 14.89
CA LYS A 69 4.36 10.50 13.93
C LYS A 69 5.01 9.96 12.65
N MET A 70 6.02 9.11 12.79
CA MET A 70 6.69 8.48 11.65
C MET A 70 5.72 7.66 10.81
N TYR A 71 4.97 6.75 11.45
CA TYR A 71 4.00 5.89 10.79
C TYR A 71 2.94 6.70 10.04
N LEU A 72 2.26 7.62 10.72
CA LEU A 72 1.21 8.44 10.14
C LEU A 72 1.73 9.37 9.04
N SER A 73 2.94 9.92 9.19
CA SER A 73 3.54 10.74 8.14
C SER A 73 3.78 9.94 6.87
N ILE A 74 4.24 8.69 6.98
CA ILE A 74 4.47 7.83 5.82
C ILE A 74 3.14 7.46 5.14
N GLU A 75 2.09 7.15 5.91
CA GLU A 75 0.74 6.92 5.35
C GLU A 75 0.23 8.18 4.62
N CYS A 76 0.47 9.36 5.18
CA CYS A 76 0.10 10.61 4.55
C CYS A 76 0.92 10.95 3.30
N TYR A 77 2.21 10.57 3.23
CA TYR A 77 3.00 10.67 2.00
C TYR A 77 2.48 9.73 0.91
N THR A 78 1.96 8.57 1.30
CA THR A 78 1.26 7.66 0.38
C THR A 78 0.03 8.34 -0.23
N LEU A 79 -0.83 8.93 0.61
CA LEU A 79 -1.97 9.72 0.15
C LEU A 79 -1.53 10.85 -0.78
N TRP A 80 -0.52 11.64 -0.39
CA TRP A 80 -0.01 12.74 -1.21
C TRP A 80 0.47 12.26 -2.58
N ALA A 81 1.25 11.16 -2.64
CA ALA A 81 1.69 10.60 -3.91
C ALA A 81 0.51 10.18 -4.81
N ASN A 82 -0.52 9.56 -4.24
CA ASN A 82 -1.70 9.14 -4.97
C ASN A 82 -2.47 10.34 -5.55
N VAL A 83 -2.76 11.34 -4.73
CA VAL A 83 -3.59 12.49 -5.14
C VAL A 83 -2.86 13.47 -6.05
N SER A 84 -1.52 13.48 -6.06
CA SER A 84 -0.70 14.32 -6.95
C SER A 84 -1.01 14.06 -8.42
N ILE A 85 -1.26 12.80 -8.77
CA ILE A 85 -1.58 12.39 -10.14
C ILE A 85 -2.89 13.05 -10.58
N ALA A 86 -3.94 12.94 -9.76
CA ALA A 86 -5.25 13.51 -10.07
C ALA A 86 -5.28 15.05 -9.95
N SER A 87 -4.41 15.64 -9.12
CA SER A 87 -4.34 17.10 -8.91
C SER A 87 -3.54 17.83 -10.00
N GLY A 88 -2.85 17.11 -10.88
CA GLY A 88 -1.98 17.71 -11.89
C GLY A 88 -0.68 18.33 -11.33
N THR A 89 -0.34 18.05 -10.08
CA THR A 89 0.89 18.57 -9.40
C THR A 89 2.03 17.56 -9.41
N PHE A 90 1.92 16.50 -10.21
CA PHE A 90 2.78 15.33 -10.17
C PHE A 90 4.27 15.62 -10.42
N GLU A 91 4.62 16.63 -11.21
CA GLU A 91 6.03 16.96 -11.48
C GLU A 91 6.73 17.60 -10.28
N GLU A 92 6.07 18.55 -9.61
CA GLU A 92 6.58 19.24 -8.43
C GLU A 92 6.61 18.28 -7.24
N ASP A 93 5.49 17.60 -6.98
CA ASP A 93 5.34 16.68 -5.86
C ASP A 93 6.29 15.47 -5.98
N TYR A 94 6.60 15.01 -7.20
CA TYR A 94 7.60 13.96 -7.41
C TYR A 94 8.98 14.33 -6.86
N LYS A 95 9.41 15.59 -7.07
CA LYS A 95 10.71 16.06 -6.55
C LYS A 95 10.70 16.12 -5.03
N ILE A 96 9.66 16.72 -4.46
CA ILE A 96 9.53 16.89 -2.99
C ILE A 96 9.44 15.51 -2.32
N LEU A 97 8.55 14.65 -2.78
CA LEU A 97 8.37 13.32 -2.22
C LEU A 97 9.60 12.43 -2.42
N GLY A 98 10.34 12.61 -3.53
CA GLY A 98 11.59 11.92 -3.77
C GLY A 98 12.69 12.25 -2.75
N ASP A 99 12.78 13.49 -2.31
CA ASP A 99 13.73 13.89 -1.26
C ASP A 99 13.27 13.40 0.12
N ILE A 100 11.97 13.46 0.42
CA ILE A 100 11.40 12.86 1.63
C ILE A 100 11.71 11.36 1.66
N TYR A 101 11.43 10.65 0.58
CA TYR A 101 11.64 9.21 0.43
C TYR A 101 13.09 8.79 0.76
N LYS A 102 14.07 9.51 0.21
CA LYS A 102 15.50 9.25 0.47
C LYS A 102 15.90 9.53 1.92
N ASN A 103 15.30 10.56 2.53
CA ASN A 103 15.67 11.01 3.89
C ASN A 103 15.03 10.12 4.97
N LEU A 104 13.84 9.55 4.75
CA LEU A 104 13.21 8.62 5.69
C LEU A 104 14.15 7.49 6.11
N LYS A 105 14.87 6.89 5.16
CA LYS A 105 15.81 5.77 5.43
C LYS A 105 17.00 6.15 6.32
N LYS A 106 17.28 7.44 6.48
CA LYS A 106 18.37 7.94 7.35
C LYS A 106 17.91 8.14 8.78
N ASP A 107 16.60 8.24 8.99
CA ASP A 107 16.01 8.50 10.30
C ASP A 107 16.23 7.35 11.28
N LYS A 108 16.45 7.70 12.57
CA LYS A 108 16.73 6.71 13.63
C LYS A 108 15.50 5.91 14.01
N VAL A 109 14.31 6.52 14.00
CA VAL A 109 13.03 5.88 14.29
C VAL A 109 12.72 4.88 13.16
N PHE A 110 12.88 5.31 11.91
CA PHE A 110 12.70 4.45 10.75
C PHE A 110 13.61 3.22 10.79
N LYS A 111 14.90 3.37 11.12
CA LYS A 111 15.86 2.25 11.17
C LYS A 111 15.50 1.17 12.19
N LYS A 112 14.74 1.53 13.22
CA LYS A 112 14.23 0.62 14.26
C LYS A 112 12.75 0.29 14.05
N GLY A 113 12.20 0.66 12.91
CA GLY A 113 10.76 0.66 12.63
C GLY A 113 10.06 -0.64 12.95
N SER A 114 8.82 -0.52 13.39
CA SER A 114 7.86 -1.61 13.57
C SER A 114 7.45 -2.23 12.23
N SER A 115 6.65 -3.29 12.28
CA SER A 115 6.00 -3.85 11.10
C SER A 115 5.18 -2.80 10.35
N ASP A 116 4.49 -1.92 11.10
CA ASP A 116 3.59 -0.92 10.51
C ASP A 116 4.35 0.18 9.80
N ILE A 117 5.46 0.67 10.36
CA ILE A 117 6.35 1.63 9.70
C ILE A 117 6.90 1.05 8.39
N TYR A 118 7.38 -0.19 8.39
CA TYR A 118 7.92 -0.80 7.17
C TYR A 118 6.83 -1.12 6.15
N GLY A 119 5.64 -1.56 6.60
CA GLY A 119 4.48 -1.78 5.74
C GLY A 119 3.99 -0.48 5.09
N ALA A 120 3.89 0.59 5.86
CA ALA A 120 3.55 1.93 5.37
C ALA A 120 4.59 2.44 4.36
N TYR A 121 5.89 2.27 4.65
CA TYR A 121 6.95 2.69 3.74
C TYR A 121 6.94 1.90 2.43
N ALA A 122 6.69 0.58 2.48
CA ALA A 122 6.52 -0.21 1.27
C ALA A 122 5.30 0.28 0.44
N ASN A 123 4.19 0.65 1.10
CA ASN A 123 3.02 1.22 0.46
C ASN A 123 3.32 2.60 -0.15
N PHE A 124 4.10 3.44 0.53
CA PHE A 124 4.58 4.70 -0.03
C PHE A 124 5.48 4.46 -1.26
N ALA A 125 6.39 3.49 -1.20
CA ALA A 125 7.21 3.09 -2.35
C ALA A 125 6.35 2.69 -3.56
N ASN A 126 5.27 1.93 -3.34
CA ASN A 126 4.33 1.55 -4.39
C ASN A 126 3.65 2.77 -5.03
N SER A 127 3.11 3.69 -4.22
CA SER A 127 2.46 4.91 -4.72
C SER A 127 3.46 5.86 -5.38
N PHE A 128 4.66 5.98 -4.83
CA PHE A 128 5.73 6.78 -5.41
C PHE A 128 6.24 6.20 -6.74
N THR A 129 6.22 4.87 -6.91
CA THR A 129 6.51 4.22 -8.20
C THR A 129 5.50 4.64 -9.25
N SER A 130 4.20 4.65 -8.92
CA SER A 130 3.16 5.13 -9.82
C SER A 130 3.38 6.60 -10.22
N LEU A 131 3.65 7.46 -9.24
CA LEU A 131 3.97 8.87 -9.48
C LEU A 131 5.22 9.05 -10.37
N ALA A 132 6.24 8.20 -10.21
CA ALA A 132 7.43 8.21 -11.04
C ALA A 132 7.13 7.84 -12.50
N PHE A 133 6.28 6.85 -12.73
CA PHE A 133 5.85 6.49 -14.09
C PHE A 133 5.11 7.63 -14.80
N PHE A 134 4.24 8.33 -14.10
CA PHE A 134 3.60 9.54 -14.64
C PHE A 134 4.62 10.62 -15.01
N ASN A 135 5.75 10.68 -14.31
CA ASN A 135 6.90 11.54 -14.65
C ASN A 135 7.87 10.92 -15.67
N LYS A 136 7.49 9.82 -16.33
CA LYS A 136 8.34 9.09 -17.28
C LYS A 136 9.70 8.69 -16.69
N LYS A 137 9.71 8.31 -15.41
CA LYS A 137 10.90 7.84 -14.67
C LYS A 137 10.74 6.38 -14.29
N TYR A 138 11.85 5.65 -14.30
CA TYR A 138 11.90 4.24 -13.91
C TYR A 138 12.67 4.08 -12.60
N PRO A 139 11.99 4.09 -11.45
CA PRO A 139 12.65 4.11 -10.15
C PRO A 139 13.03 2.70 -9.67
N TYR A 140 13.99 2.05 -10.31
CA TYR A 140 14.41 0.68 -9.96
C TYR A 140 14.69 0.49 -8.45
N SER A 141 15.37 1.46 -7.82
CA SER A 141 15.66 1.38 -6.38
C SER A 141 14.39 1.39 -5.52
N VAL A 142 13.35 2.09 -5.95
CA VAL A 142 12.06 2.13 -5.25
C VAL A 142 11.32 0.80 -5.39
N ILE A 143 11.38 0.18 -6.57
CA ILE A 143 10.81 -1.16 -6.81
C ILE A 143 11.51 -2.21 -5.92
N VAL A 144 12.83 -2.12 -5.76
CA VAL A 144 13.59 -2.96 -4.82
C VAL A 144 13.16 -2.70 -3.37
N ASP A 145 12.91 -1.45 -3.00
CA ASP A 145 12.43 -1.10 -1.67
C ASP A 145 11.01 -1.65 -1.39
N MET A 146 10.12 -1.68 -2.39
CA MET A 146 8.79 -2.34 -2.25
C MET A 146 8.96 -3.79 -1.77
N TYR A 147 9.84 -4.55 -2.40
CA TYR A 147 10.17 -5.92 -1.99
C TYR A 147 10.78 -5.96 -0.59
N THR A 148 11.84 -5.18 -0.38
CA THR A 148 12.65 -5.25 0.84
C THR A 148 11.82 -4.92 2.08
N TYR A 149 11.08 -3.81 2.06
CA TYR A 149 10.35 -3.34 3.23
C TYR A 149 9.03 -4.08 3.44
N SER A 150 8.35 -4.54 2.38
CA SER A 150 7.21 -5.45 2.56
C SER A 150 7.64 -6.77 3.21
N ARG A 151 8.77 -7.35 2.81
CA ARG A 151 9.33 -8.56 3.44
C ARG A 151 9.74 -8.31 4.90
N LEU A 152 10.41 -7.21 5.19
CA LEU A 152 10.76 -6.84 6.57
C LEU A 152 9.53 -6.66 7.46
N ALA A 153 8.48 -6.03 6.95
CA ALA A 153 7.21 -5.90 7.66
C ALA A 153 6.58 -7.27 7.94
N LEU A 154 6.52 -8.15 6.93
CA LEU A 154 5.95 -9.50 7.07
C LEU A 154 6.77 -10.41 7.99
N LEU A 155 8.09 -10.24 8.07
CA LEU A 155 8.94 -10.95 9.03
C LEU A 155 8.63 -10.54 10.48
N LYS A 156 8.27 -9.26 10.69
CA LYS A 156 7.88 -8.75 12.02
C LYS A 156 6.43 -9.09 12.36
N ASN A 157 5.52 -8.99 11.39
CA ASN A 157 4.11 -9.32 11.52
C ASN A 157 3.58 -9.90 10.20
N LYS A 158 3.42 -11.22 10.15
CA LYS A 158 2.90 -11.95 8.98
C LYS A 158 1.49 -11.53 8.54
N ASN A 159 0.75 -10.87 9.43
CA ASN A 159 -0.62 -10.41 9.17
C ASN A 159 -0.68 -8.94 8.71
N ASN A 160 0.46 -8.26 8.56
CA ASN A 160 0.47 -6.89 8.06
C ASN A 160 -0.08 -6.83 6.63
N ILE A 161 -1.31 -6.34 6.50
CA ILE A 161 -2.05 -6.36 5.23
C ILE A 161 -1.49 -5.39 4.21
N ARG A 162 -0.99 -4.21 4.63
CA ARG A 162 -0.34 -3.25 3.73
C ARG A 162 0.87 -3.90 3.07
N ALA A 163 1.68 -4.57 3.87
CA ALA A 163 2.84 -5.30 3.37
C ALA A 163 2.46 -6.45 2.42
N LYS A 164 1.38 -7.20 2.73
CA LYS A 164 0.87 -8.25 1.83
C LYS A 164 0.46 -7.68 0.48
N GLN A 165 -0.28 -6.58 0.45
CA GLN A 165 -0.71 -5.94 -0.79
C GLN A 165 0.47 -5.46 -1.64
N VAL A 166 1.43 -4.79 -1.01
CA VAL A 166 2.62 -4.29 -1.74
C VAL A 166 3.48 -5.43 -2.24
N TYR A 167 3.69 -6.46 -1.42
CA TYR A 167 4.42 -7.65 -1.83
C TYR A 167 3.73 -8.37 -2.98
N GLY A 168 2.40 -8.50 -2.93
CA GLY A 168 1.60 -9.05 -4.02
C GLY A 168 1.74 -8.24 -5.31
N MET A 169 1.63 -6.92 -5.25
CA MET A 169 1.81 -6.06 -6.42
C MET A 169 3.23 -6.18 -6.99
N TRP A 170 4.25 -6.23 -6.14
CA TRP A 170 5.62 -6.45 -6.58
C TRP A 170 5.77 -7.80 -7.31
N GLN A 171 5.15 -8.87 -6.80
CA GLN A 171 5.15 -10.18 -7.45
C GLN A 171 4.48 -10.12 -8.83
N ILE A 172 3.33 -9.47 -8.95
CA ILE A 172 2.63 -9.31 -10.24
C ILE A 172 3.50 -8.55 -11.25
N ALA A 173 4.16 -7.47 -10.80
CA ALA A 173 4.93 -6.61 -11.68
C ALA A 173 6.29 -7.19 -12.11
N THR A 174 6.92 -8.03 -11.28
CA THR A 174 8.31 -8.45 -11.47
C THR A 174 8.50 -9.92 -11.79
N LEU A 175 7.60 -10.80 -11.34
CA LEU A 175 7.74 -12.26 -11.50
C LEU A 175 6.99 -12.81 -12.72
N SER A 176 6.53 -11.94 -13.61
CA SER A 176 5.80 -12.32 -14.84
C SER A 176 6.54 -13.36 -15.72
N PHE A 177 7.81 -13.60 -15.46
CA PHE A 177 8.62 -14.53 -16.25
C PHE A 177 8.83 -15.91 -15.62
N TYR A 178 8.46 -16.15 -14.34
CA TYR A 178 9.05 -17.29 -13.64
C TYR A 178 8.12 -18.27 -12.94
N ASN A 179 6.91 -17.91 -12.49
CA ASN A 179 6.15 -18.92 -11.76
C ASN A 179 4.67 -18.54 -11.48
N ASN A 180 3.75 -19.33 -11.98
CA ASN A 180 2.31 -19.24 -11.64
C ASN A 180 2.06 -19.34 -10.12
N ALA A 181 2.90 -20.05 -9.36
CA ALA A 181 2.78 -20.17 -7.91
C ALA A 181 2.82 -18.81 -7.19
N ALA A 182 3.56 -17.82 -7.71
CA ALA A 182 3.60 -16.47 -7.15
C ALA A 182 2.22 -15.79 -7.27
N TYR A 183 1.55 -15.94 -8.41
CA TYR A 183 0.22 -15.36 -8.62
C TYR A 183 -0.84 -16.01 -7.74
N TYR A 184 -0.82 -17.34 -7.60
CA TYR A 184 -1.69 -18.04 -6.64
C TYR A 184 -1.44 -17.60 -5.19
N SER A 185 -0.19 -17.32 -4.81
CA SER A 185 0.14 -16.74 -3.51
C SER A 185 -0.47 -15.35 -3.32
N VAL A 186 -0.48 -14.50 -4.36
CA VAL A 186 -1.14 -13.19 -4.33
C VAL A 186 -2.63 -13.35 -4.09
N MET A 187 -3.29 -14.18 -4.88
CA MET A 187 -4.73 -14.45 -4.77
C MET A 187 -5.10 -14.88 -3.35
N THR A 188 -4.35 -15.83 -2.77
CA THR A 188 -4.61 -16.37 -1.43
C THR A 188 -4.35 -15.34 -0.33
N SER A 189 -3.25 -14.60 -0.43
CA SER A 189 -2.83 -13.65 0.62
C SER A 189 -3.73 -12.41 0.72
N LEU A 190 -4.48 -12.10 -0.33
CA LEU A 190 -5.38 -10.94 -0.41
C LEU A 190 -6.87 -11.31 -0.29
N ASN A 191 -7.20 -12.55 0.07
CA ASN A 191 -8.60 -12.97 0.24
C ASN A 191 -9.23 -12.45 1.53
N ASP A 192 -8.47 -12.32 2.63
CA ASP A 192 -8.99 -11.81 3.89
C ASP A 192 -8.99 -10.29 3.86
N THR A 193 -10.17 -9.73 3.60
CA THR A 193 -10.38 -8.27 3.52
C THR A 193 -11.31 -7.75 4.63
N SER A 194 -11.74 -8.61 5.56
CA SER A 194 -12.84 -8.35 6.51
C SER A 194 -12.61 -7.17 7.47
N SER A 195 -11.36 -6.75 7.67
CA SER A 195 -11.00 -5.65 8.59
C SER A 195 -10.32 -4.47 7.90
N LEU A 196 -10.41 -4.40 6.57
CA LEU A 196 -9.68 -3.40 5.79
C LEU A 196 -10.53 -2.17 5.49
N PRO A 197 -9.92 -0.97 5.38
CA PRO A 197 -10.55 0.17 4.75
C PRO A 197 -10.98 -0.15 3.30
N ASP A 198 -12.08 0.43 2.86
CA ASP A 198 -12.69 0.13 1.56
C ASP A 198 -11.71 0.28 0.39
N TYR A 199 -10.86 1.32 0.37
CA TYR A 199 -9.87 1.49 -0.69
C TYR A 199 -8.85 0.33 -0.75
N MET A 200 -8.55 -0.30 0.38
CA MET A 200 -7.66 -1.46 0.41
C MET A 200 -8.37 -2.72 -0.10
N ILE A 201 -9.67 -2.87 0.17
CA ILE A 201 -10.51 -3.93 -0.40
C ILE A 201 -10.57 -3.77 -1.92
N TYR A 202 -10.84 -2.56 -2.39
CA TYR A 202 -10.82 -2.22 -3.81
C TYR A 202 -9.49 -2.58 -4.47
N ARG A 203 -8.36 -2.20 -3.87
CA ARG A 203 -7.02 -2.55 -4.37
C ARG A 203 -6.79 -4.06 -4.38
N ALA A 204 -7.30 -4.81 -3.39
CA ALA A 204 -7.19 -6.26 -3.36
C ALA A 204 -7.93 -6.90 -4.55
N TYR A 205 -9.13 -6.42 -4.89
CA TYR A 205 -9.85 -6.85 -6.09
C TYR A 205 -9.04 -6.60 -7.37
N ILE A 206 -8.49 -5.39 -7.53
CA ILE A 206 -7.65 -5.03 -8.67
C ILE A 206 -6.43 -5.95 -8.80
N TYR A 207 -5.71 -6.20 -7.70
CA TYR A 207 -4.52 -7.04 -7.72
C TYR A 207 -4.83 -8.52 -7.95
N ARG A 208 -5.94 -9.05 -7.41
CA ARG A 208 -6.37 -10.41 -7.69
C ARG A 208 -6.80 -10.57 -9.16
N SER A 209 -7.54 -9.59 -9.69
CA SER A 209 -7.88 -9.56 -11.12
C SER A 209 -6.63 -9.68 -11.98
N MET A 210 -5.61 -8.85 -11.73
CA MET A 210 -4.34 -8.92 -12.48
C MET A 210 -3.64 -10.28 -12.33
N ALA A 211 -3.63 -10.84 -11.12
CA ALA A 211 -3.00 -12.14 -10.86
C ALA A 211 -3.72 -13.28 -11.61
N TYR A 212 -5.07 -13.28 -11.62
CA TYR A 212 -5.87 -14.24 -12.38
C TYR A 212 -5.62 -14.12 -13.90
N MET A 213 -5.53 -12.89 -14.42
CA MET A 213 -5.23 -12.67 -15.84
C MET A 213 -3.85 -13.25 -16.21
N LYS A 214 -2.84 -13.10 -15.36
CA LYS A 214 -1.49 -13.64 -15.57
C LYS A 214 -1.43 -15.18 -15.66
N VAL A 215 -2.38 -15.88 -15.06
CA VAL A 215 -2.47 -17.35 -15.13
C VAL A 215 -3.54 -17.84 -16.12
N ASN A 216 -4.06 -16.95 -16.98
CA ASN A 216 -5.09 -17.19 -17.98
C ASN A 216 -6.46 -17.65 -17.40
N GLU A 217 -6.74 -17.34 -16.13
CA GLU A 217 -8.06 -17.54 -15.51
C GLU A 217 -8.94 -16.30 -15.77
N THR A 218 -9.22 -16.04 -17.03
CA THR A 218 -9.85 -14.81 -17.54
C THR A 218 -11.21 -14.53 -16.89
N ASP A 219 -12.07 -15.53 -16.72
CA ASP A 219 -13.40 -15.35 -16.12
C ASP A 219 -13.28 -14.82 -14.68
N LYS A 220 -12.38 -15.39 -13.88
CA LYS A 220 -12.12 -14.92 -12.51
C LYS A 220 -11.48 -13.53 -12.48
N ALA A 221 -10.63 -13.23 -13.46
CA ALA A 221 -10.03 -11.89 -13.57
C ALA A 221 -11.12 -10.83 -13.79
N PHE A 222 -12.09 -11.09 -14.66
CA PHE A 222 -13.22 -10.19 -14.90
C PHE A 222 -14.18 -10.15 -13.70
N GLU A 223 -14.44 -11.26 -13.01
CA GLU A 223 -15.24 -11.28 -11.78
C GLU A 223 -14.64 -10.36 -10.69
N GLU A 224 -13.34 -10.44 -10.47
CA GLU A 224 -12.66 -9.57 -9.51
C GLU A 224 -12.66 -8.09 -9.94
N LEU A 225 -12.50 -7.82 -11.24
CA LEU A 225 -12.61 -6.48 -11.79
C LEU A 225 -14.03 -5.93 -11.63
N ASP A 226 -15.04 -6.71 -11.89
CA ASP A 226 -16.45 -6.35 -11.70
C ASP A 226 -16.75 -6.03 -10.23
N ASN A 227 -16.17 -6.80 -9.27
CA ASN A 227 -16.30 -6.50 -7.85
C ASN A 227 -15.64 -5.16 -7.51
N ALA A 228 -14.48 -4.84 -8.07
CA ALA A 228 -13.85 -3.53 -7.92
C ALA A 228 -14.73 -2.40 -8.48
N LEU A 229 -15.28 -2.57 -9.69
CA LEU A 229 -16.13 -1.57 -10.35
C LEU A 229 -17.50 -1.42 -9.66
N LYS A 230 -18.06 -2.47 -9.08
CA LYS A 230 -19.27 -2.39 -8.24
C LYS A 230 -19.01 -1.59 -6.97
N MET A 231 -17.85 -1.80 -6.34
CA MET A 231 -17.47 -1.09 -5.12
C MET A 231 -17.22 0.40 -5.39
N TYR A 232 -16.47 0.70 -6.46
CA TYR A 232 -16.15 2.07 -6.88
C TYR A 232 -16.44 2.28 -8.36
N PRO A 233 -17.70 2.62 -8.72
CA PRO A 233 -18.13 2.77 -10.12
C PRO A 233 -17.38 3.87 -10.89
N LYS A 234 -16.75 4.82 -10.20
CA LYS A 234 -15.91 5.87 -10.79
C LYS A 234 -14.43 5.71 -10.45
N GLY A 235 -14.05 4.56 -9.90
CA GLY A 235 -12.68 4.31 -9.46
C GLY A 235 -11.70 4.24 -10.63
N PHE A 236 -10.72 5.14 -10.64
CA PHE A 236 -9.76 5.30 -11.75
C PHE A 236 -9.06 4.00 -12.13
N TYR A 237 -8.54 3.25 -11.14
CA TYR A 237 -7.79 2.03 -11.42
C TYR A 237 -8.64 0.89 -12.03
N GLY A 238 -9.92 0.78 -11.64
CA GLY A 238 -10.84 -0.20 -12.22
C GLY A 238 -11.07 0.09 -13.71
N TYR A 239 -11.32 1.34 -14.06
CA TYR A 239 -11.47 1.73 -15.47
C TYR A 239 -10.18 1.58 -16.27
N LEU A 240 -9.04 1.95 -15.68
CA LEU A 240 -7.75 1.79 -16.33
C LEU A 240 -7.46 0.31 -16.62
N LEU A 241 -7.74 -0.59 -15.66
CA LEU A 241 -7.54 -2.02 -15.84
C LEU A 241 -8.52 -2.59 -16.87
N LYS A 242 -9.80 -2.17 -16.82
CA LYS A 242 -10.78 -2.57 -17.82
C LYS A 242 -10.33 -2.19 -19.24
N ASN A 243 -9.95 -0.94 -19.45
CA ASN A 243 -9.46 -0.49 -20.73
C ASN A 243 -8.21 -1.24 -21.20
N SER A 244 -7.36 -1.66 -20.28
CA SER A 244 -6.19 -2.48 -20.57
C SER A 244 -6.60 -3.88 -21.06
N TYR A 245 -7.54 -4.52 -20.40
CA TYR A 245 -8.07 -5.83 -20.79
C TYR A 245 -8.82 -5.77 -22.13
N ASP A 246 -9.61 -4.73 -22.37
CA ASP A 246 -10.32 -4.51 -23.64
C ASP A 246 -9.34 -4.37 -24.82
N LYS A 247 -8.09 -3.93 -24.56
CA LYS A 247 -7.00 -3.86 -25.54
C LYS A 247 -6.16 -5.16 -25.63
N GLY A 248 -6.52 -6.20 -24.90
CA GLY A 248 -5.83 -7.50 -24.89
C GLY A 248 -4.55 -7.52 -24.01
N ASN A 249 -4.36 -6.54 -23.13
CA ASN A 249 -3.27 -6.56 -22.16
C ASN A 249 -3.65 -7.35 -20.90
N ASP A 250 -2.66 -7.77 -20.13
CA ASP A 250 -2.84 -8.58 -18.92
C ASP A 250 -2.66 -7.81 -17.60
N GLY A 251 -2.63 -6.47 -17.66
CA GLY A 251 -2.47 -5.58 -16.51
C GLY A 251 -2.17 -4.14 -16.91
N PHE A 252 -1.83 -3.27 -15.94
CA PHE A 252 -1.54 -1.85 -16.19
C PHE A 252 -0.25 -1.60 -16.99
N LEU A 253 0.68 -2.54 -16.92
CA LEU A 253 2.01 -2.40 -17.52
C LEU A 253 2.08 -3.24 -18.79
N SER A 254 1.56 -2.74 -19.90
CA SER A 254 1.99 -3.22 -21.19
C SER A 254 3.26 -2.45 -21.59
N ALA A 255 4.28 -3.20 -22.03
CA ALA A 255 5.59 -2.63 -22.41
C ALA A 255 5.54 -1.74 -23.65
N GLU A 256 4.40 -1.62 -24.31
CA GLU A 256 4.22 -0.87 -25.54
C GLU A 256 3.11 0.18 -25.37
N GLY A 257 3.54 1.42 -25.16
CA GLY A 257 2.75 2.59 -25.53
C GLY A 257 1.53 2.89 -24.66
N SER A 258 1.69 3.13 -23.40
CA SER A 258 0.72 3.92 -22.65
C SER A 258 0.84 5.38 -23.07
N GLU A 259 0.16 5.77 -24.11
CA GLU A 259 -0.29 7.15 -24.26
C GLU A 259 -1.35 7.39 -23.17
N PHE A 260 -0.94 8.04 -22.08
CA PHE A 260 -1.80 8.62 -21.06
C PHE A 260 -2.06 10.08 -21.40
#